data_3dc649ec11947f4073110a5c4985c8bf
#
_entry.id   3dc649ec11947f4073110a5c4985c8bf
#
_cell.length_a   1.000
_cell.length_b   1.000
_cell.length_c   1.000
_cell.angle_alpha   90.00
_cell.angle_beta   90.00
_cell.angle_gamma   90.00
#
_symmetry.space_group_name_H-M   'P 1'
#
loop_
_entity.id
_entity.type
_entity.pdbx_description
1 polymer ?
#
loop_
_entity_poly.entity_id
_entity_poly.type
_entity_poly.pdbx_seq_one_letter_code
_entity_poly.pdbx_strand_id
1 'polypeptide(L)'
;MLISWNDHFALGIETIDTGHALVIEAINQLNEANSPAESERVARHMLPLLRRRLDIQFEAEHTLMAGLPAAERARHETEHRQLLGALDALARAQSEGAEIAGVLLLNLVCFLVSHLRATDGDTYATTRFRAAA
;
A
#
# COMPACT_ATOMS: atom_id res chain seq x y z
N MET A 1 9.24 8.03 -14.51
CA MET A 1 9.10 7.29 -13.23
C MET A 1 8.95 8.28 -12.09
N LEU A 2 7.82 8.24 -11.39
CA LEU A 2 7.56 9.18 -10.29
C LEU A 2 8.34 8.79 -9.04
N ILE A 3 8.39 7.50 -8.72
CA ILE A 3 9.07 6.98 -7.54
C ILE A 3 9.94 5.78 -7.95
N SER A 4 11.21 5.80 -7.54
CA SER A 4 12.10 4.65 -7.74
C SER A 4 12.12 3.80 -6.48
N TRP A 5 12.09 2.48 -6.66
CA TRP A 5 12.39 1.56 -5.57
C TRP A 5 13.83 1.78 -5.10
N ASN A 6 14.03 1.84 -3.80
CA ASN A 6 15.36 1.93 -3.20
C ASN A 6 15.35 1.31 -1.80
N ASP A 7 16.53 1.22 -1.17
CA ASP A 7 16.68 0.55 0.12
C ASP A 7 15.94 1.23 1.28
N HIS A 8 15.49 2.48 1.12
CA HIS A 8 14.66 3.13 2.13
C HIS A 8 13.29 2.48 2.28
N PHE A 9 12.79 1.81 1.21
CA PHE A 9 11.51 1.10 1.25
C PHE A 9 11.67 -0.36 1.63
N ALA A 10 12.88 -0.91 1.57
CA ALA A 10 13.13 -2.31 1.88
C ALA A 10 13.30 -2.50 3.39
N LEU A 11 12.47 -3.38 3.96
CA LEU A 11 12.51 -3.71 5.38
C LEU A 11 13.19 -5.06 5.65
N GLY A 12 13.56 -5.79 4.60
CA GLY A 12 14.16 -7.11 4.70
C GLY A 12 13.15 -8.22 4.96
N ILE A 13 11.86 -7.95 4.78
CA ILE A 13 10.77 -8.91 4.91
C ILE A 13 10.12 -9.06 3.55
N GLU A 14 10.35 -10.19 2.88
CA GLU A 14 10.01 -10.39 1.48
C GLU A 14 8.54 -10.11 1.14
N THR A 15 7.60 -10.63 1.94
CA THR A 15 6.18 -10.43 1.70
C THR A 15 5.79 -8.95 1.73
N ILE A 16 6.36 -8.21 2.67
CA ILE A 16 6.09 -6.78 2.86
C ILE A 16 6.76 -5.96 1.77
N ASP A 17 8.02 -6.25 1.48
CA ASP A 17 8.78 -5.54 0.45
C ASP A 17 8.16 -5.73 -0.94
N THR A 18 7.66 -6.93 -1.25
CA THR A 18 6.97 -7.21 -2.51
C THR A 18 5.69 -6.38 -2.63
N GLY A 19 4.92 -6.26 -1.53
CA GLY A 19 3.71 -5.43 -1.50
C GLY A 19 4.02 -3.95 -1.68
N HIS A 20 5.06 -3.45 -1.02
CA HIS A 20 5.51 -2.06 -1.18
C HIS A 20 5.95 -1.78 -2.62
N ALA A 21 6.69 -2.71 -3.23
CA ALA A 21 7.12 -2.58 -4.62
C ALA A 21 5.93 -2.51 -5.57
N LEU A 22 4.87 -3.27 -5.33
CA LEU A 22 3.67 -3.23 -6.15
C LEU A 22 2.96 -1.88 -6.06
N VAL A 23 2.88 -1.29 -4.86
CA VAL A 23 2.30 0.04 -4.68
C VAL A 23 3.08 1.07 -5.49
N ILE A 24 4.42 1.04 -5.42
CA ILE A 24 5.28 1.95 -6.18
C ILE A 24 5.11 1.73 -7.68
N GLU A 25 5.02 0.49 -8.14
CA GLU A 25 4.78 0.19 -9.55
C GLU A 25 3.45 0.76 -10.03
N ALA A 26 2.39 0.61 -9.24
CA ALA A 26 1.08 1.15 -9.58
C ALA A 26 1.11 2.69 -9.68
N ILE A 27 1.77 3.36 -8.74
CA ILE A 27 1.94 4.80 -8.76
C ILE A 27 2.65 5.22 -10.04
N ASN A 28 3.75 4.56 -10.39
CA ASN A 28 4.52 4.90 -11.59
C ASN A 28 3.71 4.68 -12.86
N GLN A 29 3.00 3.56 -12.99
CA GLN A 29 2.18 3.28 -14.16
C GLN A 29 1.05 4.29 -14.32
N LEU A 30 0.39 4.68 -13.24
CA LEU A 30 -0.66 5.70 -13.29
C LEU A 30 -0.09 7.06 -13.69
N ASN A 31 1.09 7.42 -13.18
CA ASN A 31 1.75 8.68 -13.49
C ASN A 31 2.26 8.75 -14.93
N GLU A 32 2.68 7.63 -15.50
CA GLU A 32 3.25 7.55 -16.84
C GLU A 32 2.21 7.41 -17.94
N ALA A 33 0.93 7.24 -17.61
CA ALA A 33 -0.14 7.14 -18.59
C ALA A 33 -0.26 8.44 -19.40
N ASN A 34 -0.42 8.30 -20.72
CA ASN A 34 -0.36 9.42 -21.66
C ASN A 34 -1.73 10.06 -21.94
N SER A 35 -2.80 9.47 -21.44
CA SER A 35 -4.15 9.99 -21.65
C SER A 35 -5.05 9.57 -20.49
N PRO A 36 -6.19 10.27 -20.27
CA PRO A 36 -7.18 9.84 -19.28
C PRO A 36 -7.68 8.42 -19.51
N ALA A 37 -7.89 8.03 -20.77
CA ALA A 37 -8.34 6.68 -21.11
C ALA A 37 -7.30 5.63 -20.72
N GLU A 38 -6.03 5.91 -20.94
CA GLU A 38 -4.94 5.02 -20.55
C GLU A 38 -4.83 4.92 -19.02
N SER A 39 -4.93 6.05 -18.31
CA SER A 39 -4.94 6.08 -16.85
C SER A 39 -6.04 5.19 -16.27
N GLU A 40 -7.24 5.27 -16.84
CA GLU A 40 -8.37 4.46 -16.37
C GLU A 40 -8.17 2.98 -16.67
N ARG A 41 -7.55 2.63 -17.81
CA ARG A 41 -7.19 1.24 -18.10
C ARG A 41 -6.19 0.69 -17.09
N VAL A 42 -5.16 1.48 -16.77
CA VAL A 42 -4.16 1.12 -15.75
C VAL A 42 -4.85 0.92 -14.39
N ALA A 43 -5.70 1.86 -13.99
CA ALA A 43 -6.42 1.77 -12.73
C ALA A 43 -7.30 0.52 -12.67
N ARG A 44 -8.01 0.21 -13.74
CA ARG A 44 -8.88 -0.98 -13.83
C ARG A 44 -8.07 -2.27 -13.69
N HIS A 45 -6.88 -2.29 -14.27
CA HIS A 45 -6.00 -3.46 -14.19
C HIS A 45 -5.36 -3.59 -12.79
N MET A 46 -4.86 -2.47 -12.25
CA MET A 46 -4.08 -2.49 -10.99
C MET A 46 -4.95 -2.64 -9.74
N LEU A 47 -6.16 -2.11 -9.75
CA LEU A 47 -6.99 -2.07 -8.55
C LEU A 47 -7.26 -3.45 -7.93
N PRO A 48 -7.71 -4.48 -8.69
CA PRO A 48 -7.91 -5.80 -8.10
C PRO A 48 -6.62 -6.47 -7.66
N LEU A 49 -5.52 -6.23 -8.37
CA LEU A 49 -4.21 -6.77 -7.99
C LEU A 49 -3.74 -6.16 -6.66
N LEU A 50 -3.83 -4.84 -6.53
CA LEU A 50 -3.49 -4.12 -5.30
C LEU A 50 -4.35 -4.60 -4.13
N ARG A 51 -5.67 -4.69 -4.34
CA ARG A 51 -6.59 -5.10 -3.27
C ARG A 51 -6.24 -6.48 -2.73
N ARG A 52 -6.01 -7.44 -3.62
CA ARG A 52 -5.67 -8.81 -3.22
C ARG A 52 -4.29 -8.88 -2.57
N ARG A 53 -3.30 -8.22 -3.16
CA ARG A 53 -1.94 -8.28 -2.65
C ARG A 53 -1.79 -7.60 -1.30
N LEU A 54 -2.44 -6.46 -1.12
CA LEU A 54 -2.41 -5.75 0.16
C LEU A 54 -3.15 -6.52 1.25
N ASP A 55 -4.21 -7.22 0.91
CA ASP A 55 -4.91 -8.08 1.87
C ASP A 55 -3.98 -9.18 2.40
N ILE A 56 -3.26 -9.85 1.50
CA ILE A 56 -2.28 -10.88 1.87
C ILE A 56 -1.15 -10.28 2.72
N GLN A 57 -0.62 -9.13 2.32
CA GLN A 57 0.44 -8.44 3.04
C GLN A 57 -0.01 -8.04 4.44
N PHE A 58 -1.19 -7.47 4.58
CA PHE A 58 -1.69 -7.00 5.88
C PHE A 58 -1.96 -8.16 6.83
N GLU A 59 -2.40 -9.31 6.32
CA GLU A 59 -2.50 -10.54 7.12
C GLU A 59 -1.12 -10.97 7.67
N ALA A 60 -0.10 -10.95 6.82
CA ALA A 60 1.26 -11.29 7.24
C ALA A 60 1.79 -10.30 8.28
N GLU A 61 1.53 -9.00 8.08
CA GLU A 61 1.91 -7.95 9.02
C GLU A 61 1.21 -8.12 10.36
N HIS A 62 -0.06 -8.50 10.34
CA HIS A 62 -0.84 -8.73 11.57
C HIS A 62 -0.15 -9.76 12.47
N THR A 63 0.34 -10.86 11.89
CA THR A 63 1.09 -11.87 12.62
C THR A 63 2.37 -11.30 13.23
N LEU A 64 3.11 -10.49 12.47
CA LEU A 64 4.34 -9.87 12.93
C LEU A 64 4.12 -8.87 14.05
N MET A 65 2.96 -8.21 14.07
CA MET A 65 2.62 -7.19 15.06
C MET A 65 2.09 -7.76 16.38
N ALA A 66 1.94 -9.07 16.51
CA ALA A 66 1.35 -9.68 17.70
C ALA A 66 2.10 -9.32 18.99
N GLY A 67 3.41 -9.06 18.91
CA GLY A 67 4.23 -8.68 20.07
C GLY A 67 4.32 -7.18 20.34
N LEU A 68 3.64 -6.34 19.56
CA LEU A 68 3.68 -4.89 19.73
C LEU A 68 2.68 -4.40 20.77
N PRO A 69 2.89 -3.18 21.34
CA PRO A 69 1.90 -2.58 22.21
C PRO A 69 0.54 -2.45 21.52
N ALA A 70 -0.53 -2.65 22.28
CA ALA A 70 -1.89 -2.70 21.74
C ALA A 70 -2.27 -1.42 20.98
N ALA A 71 -1.86 -0.24 21.48
CA ALA A 71 -2.18 1.04 20.84
C ALA A 71 -1.49 1.17 19.48
N GLU A 72 -0.23 0.76 19.37
CA GLU A 72 0.54 0.78 18.12
C GLU A 72 -0.06 -0.18 17.10
N ARG A 73 -0.40 -1.38 17.53
CA ARG A 73 -1.05 -2.39 16.70
C ARG A 73 -2.40 -1.90 16.18
N ALA A 74 -3.22 -1.29 17.05
CA ALA A 74 -4.53 -0.77 16.68
C ALA A 74 -4.43 0.36 15.64
N ARG A 75 -3.45 1.25 15.78
CA ARG A 75 -3.20 2.32 14.81
C ARG A 75 -2.85 1.75 13.45
N HIS A 76 -1.95 0.79 13.42
CA HIS A 76 -1.49 0.13 12.19
C HIS A 76 -2.67 -0.57 11.48
N GLU A 77 -3.45 -1.32 12.22
CA GLU A 77 -4.64 -2.00 11.69
C GLU A 77 -5.69 -1.02 11.16
N THR A 78 -5.87 0.12 11.81
CA THR A 78 -6.80 1.15 11.36
C THR A 78 -6.35 1.72 10.01
N GLU A 79 -5.07 2.02 9.84
CA GLU A 79 -4.53 2.52 8.57
C GLU A 79 -4.71 1.49 7.45
N HIS A 80 -4.49 0.21 7.73
CA HIS A 80 -4.73 -0.87 6.77
C HIS A 80 -6.18 -0.92 6.32
N ARG A 81 -7.12 -0.88 7.29
CA ARG A 81 -8.56 -0.91 6.98
C ARG A 81 -9.00 0.31 6.17
N GLN A 82 -8.43 1.48 6.47
CA GLN A 82 -8.75 2.70 5.72
C GLN A 82 -8.36 2.56 4.26
N LEU A 83 -7.17 2.05 3.97
CA LEU A 83 -6.72 1.84 2.59
C LEU A 83 -7.59 0.80 1.88
N LEU A 84 -7.80 -0.36 2.50
CA LEU A 84 -8.62 -1.41 1.88
C LEU A 84 -10.05 -0.93 1.63
N GLY A 85 -10.63 -0.17 2.57
CA GLY A 85 -11.94 0.43 2.40
C GLY A 85 -11.99 1.43 1.25
N ALA A 86 -10.94 2.24 1.09
CA ALA A 86 -10.84 3.18 -0.03
C ALA A 86 -10.76 2.44 -1.36
N LEU A 87 -9.97 1.35 -1.44
CA LEU A 87 -9.88 0.54 -2.67
C LEU A 87 -11.23 -0.11 -3.01
N ASP A 88 -11.94 -0.61 -2.02
CA ASP A 88 -13.27 -1.19 -2.22
C ASP A 88 -14.28 -0.14 -2.70
N ALA A 89 -14.22 1.08 -2.16
CA ALA A 89 -15.08 2.18 -2.60
C ALA A 89 -14.78 2.57 -4.05
N LEU A 90 -13.50 2.60 -4.42
CA LEU A 90 -13.10 2.87 -5.81
C LEU A 90 -13.57 1.79 -6.77
N ALA A 91 -13.50 0.52 -6.37
CA ALA A 91 -14.01 -0.58 -7.19
C ALA A 91 -15.51 -0.45 -7.44
N ARG A 92 -16.28 -0.06 -6.42
CA ARG A 92 -17.72 0.18 -6.59
C ARG A 92 -17.99 1.37 -7.51
N ALA A 93 -17.29 2.48 -7.31
CA ALA A 93 -17.43 3.68 -8.16
C ALA A 93 -17.11 3.36 -9.62
N GLN A 94 -16.06 2.59 -9.86
CA GLN A 94 -15.66 2.17 -11.21
C GLN A 94 -16.75 1.30 -11.86
N SER A 95 -17.35 0.37 -11.13
CA SER A 95 -18.42 -0.46 -11.63
C SER A 95 -19.65 0.36 -11.99
N GLU A 96 -19.81 1.53 -11.44
CA GLU A 96 -20.90 2.48 -11.73
C GLU A 96 -20.51 3.49 -12.82
N GLY A 97 -19.36 3.32 -13.45
CA GLY A 97 -18.91 4.16 -14.56
C GLY A 97 -18.06 5.37 -14.19
N ALA A 98 -17.68 5.52 -12.92
CA ALA A 98 -16.85 6.64 -12.50
C ALA A 98 -15.39 6.48 -12.96
N GLU A 99 -14.74 7.59 -13.23
CA GLU A 99 -13.29 7.64 -13.44
C GLU A 99 -12.62 7.65 -12.07
N ILE A 100 -11.66 6.75 -11.85
CA ILE A 100 -11.05 6.56 -10.52
C ILE A 100 -9.52 6.72 -10.49
N ALA A 101 -8.88 6.86 -11.64
CA ALA A 101 -7.40 6.83 -11.71
C ALA A 101 -6.74 7.91 -10.85
N GLY A 102 -7.25 9.14 -10.89
CA GLY A 102 -6.70 10.25 -10.10
C GLY A 102 -6.84 10.03 -8.60
N VAL A 103 -8.00 9.55 -8.15
CA VAL A 103 -8.25 9.27 -6.74
C VAL A 103 -7.41 8.08 -6.28
N LEU A 104 -7.29 7.04 -7.12
CA LEU A 104 -6.43 5.89 -6.82
C LEU A 104 -4.98 6.34 -6.64
N LEU A 105 -4.45 7.13 -7.58
CA LEU A 105 -3.08 7.64 -7.49
C LEU A 105 -2.87 8.43 -6.20
N LEU A 106 -3.78 9.32 -5.85
CA LEU A 106 -3.68 10.12 -4.63
C LEU A 106 -3.67 9.23 -3.38
N ASN A 107 -4.55 8.25 -3.30
CA ASN A 107 -4.59 7.32 -2.16
C ASN A 107 -3.28 6.53 -2.01
N LEU A 108 -2.72 6.06 -3.13
CA LEU A 108 -1.47 5.30 -3.10
C LEU A 108 -0.28 6.16 -2.67
N VAL A 109 -0.19 7.39 -3.17
CA VAL A 109 0.89 8.31 -2.79
C VAL A 109 0.79 8.67 -1.30
N CYS A 110 -0.39 9.00 -0.83
CA CYS A 110 -0.60 9.30 0.59
C CYS A 110 -0.24 8.11 1.48
N PHE A 111 -0.63 6.91 1.08
CA PHE A 111 -0.30 5.68 1.80
C PHE A 111 1.22 5.45 1.83
N LEU A 112 1.89 5.63 0.69
CA LEU A 112 3.34 5.47 0.63
C LEU A 112 4.05 6.43 1.57
N VAL A 113 3.66 7.70 1.56
CA VAL A 113 4.36 8.72 2.37
C VAL A 113 4.05 8.56 3.86
N SER A 114 2.79 8.38 4.21
CA SER A 114 2.38 8.39 5.63
C SER A 114 2.52 7.04 6.31
N HIS A 115 2.22 5.95 5.60
CA HIS A 115 2.21 4.61 6.20
C HIS A 115 3.49 3.82 5.95
N LEU A 116 3.91 3.66 4.69
CA LEU A 116 5.06 2.81 4.37
C LEU A 116 6.37 3.35 4.94
N ARG A 117 6.58 4.67 4.89
CA ARG A 117 7.81 5.27 5.37
C ARG A 117 7.81 5.53 6.87
N ALA A 118 6.70 6.01 7.41
CA ALA A 118 6.63 6.39 8.83
C ALA A 118 6.19 5.23 9.71
N THR A 119 5.05 4.60 9.41
CA THR A 119 4.46 3.59 10.29
C THR A 119 5.16 2.24 10.17
N ASP A 120 5.26 1.69 8.95
CA ASP A 120 5.87 0.37 8.77
C ASP A 120 7.36 0.39 9.09
N GLY A 121 8.08 1.43 8.66
CA GLY A 121 9.50 1.57 8.93
C GLY A 121 9.80 1.56 10.43
N ASP A 122 9.08 2.35 11.21
CA ASP A 122 9.25 2.42 12.66
C ASP A 122 8.85 1.12 13.34
N THR A 123 7.71 0.55 12.95
CA THR A 123 7.20 -0.70 13.52
C THR A 123 8.18 -1.85 13.32
N TYR A 124 8.66 -2.05 12.10
CA TYR A 124 9.53 -3.18 11.79
C TYR A 124 10.98 -2.96 12.24
N ALA A 125 11.44 -1.74 12.28
CA ALA A 125 12.74 -1.41 12.88
C ALA A 125 12.76 -1.81 14.36
N THR A 126 11.69 -1.48 15.10
CA THR A 126 11.53 -1.85 16.50
C THR A 126 11.47 -3.37 16.67
N THR A 127 10.71 -4.05 15.82
CA THR A 127 10.57 -5.52 15.87
C THR A 127 11.91 -6.20 15.59
N ARG A 128 12.65 -5.74 14.59
CA ARG A 128 13.97 -6.28 14.27
C ARG A 128 14.95 -6.08 15.41
N PHE A 129 14.94 -4.92 16.02
CA PHE A 129 15.81 -4.62 17.15
C PHE A 129 15.51 -5.57 18.32
N ARG A 130 14.24 -5.82 18.62
CA ARG A 130 13.85 -6.76 19.69
C ARG A 130 14.27 -8.19 19.38
N ALA A 131 14.15 -8.61 18.12
CA ALA A 131 14.55 -9.95 17.69
C ALA A 131 16.07 -10.15 17.76
N ALA A 132 16.84 -9.09 17.54
CA ALA A 132 18.31 -9.12 17.59
C ALA A 132 18.84 -9.08 19.03
N ALA A 133 18.05 -8.56 19.96
CA ALA A 133 18.43 -8.48 21.38
C ALA A 133 18.19 -9.80 22.11
#